data_21ba398dedc15b89425d5d243fc50d2a
#
_entry.id   21ba398dedc15b89425d5d243fc50d2a
#
_cell.length_a   1.000
_cell.length_b   1.000
_cell.length_c   1.000
_cell.angle_alpha   90.00
_cell.angle_beta   90.00
_cell.angle_gamma   90.00
#
_symmetry.space_group_name_H-M   'P 1'
#
loop_
_entity.id
_entity.type
_entity.pdbx_description
1 polymer ?
#
loop_
_entity_poly.entity_id
_entity_poly.type
_entity_poly.pdbx_seq_one_letter_code
_entity_poly.pdbx_strand_id
1 'polypeptide(L)'
;MDSNVLEQYVHLVEEQKELQKQIKKTELQIEELCKENVADSVTLGKRGKKPLGRRIIRGTPSPLISRQRTALQKQKALLEEKKTEAIEMAVEVRKYINEIEDSRIRRIFQYRYLDKLTWRQVAIRMGKHHTEESCRNAAERYLGKRK
;
A
#
# COMPACT_ATOMS: atom_id res chain seq x y z
N MET A 1 -14.21 13.48 17.74
CA MET A 1 -13.61 12.35 16.99
C MET A 1 -12.84 11.51 17.99
N ASP A 2 -13.06 10.24 18.00
CA ASP A 2 -12.42 9.34 18.95
C ASP A 2 -10.98 9.04 18.50
N SER A 3 -10.08 8.81 19.46
CA SER A 3 -8.69 8.38 19.16
C SER A 3 -8.64 7.16 18.26
N ASN A 4 -9.66 6.32 18.32
CA ASN A 4 -9.82 5.13 17.49
C ASN A 4 -9.88 5.44 15.99
N VAL A 5 -10.51 6.56 15.57
CA VAL A 5 -10.60 6.94 14.15
C VAL A 5 -9.23 7.35 13.59
N LEU A 6 -8.41 8.05 14.40
CA LEU A 6 -7.04 8.40 14.01
C LEU A 6 -6.15 7.17 13.85
N GLU A 7 -6.26 6.21 14.76
CA GLU A 7 -5.53 4.95 14.68
C GLU A 7 -5.98 4.12 13.48
N GLN A 8 -7.28 4.00 13.26
CA GLN A 8 -7.83 3.32 12.07
C GLN A 8 -7.33 3.94 10.77
N TYR A 9 -7.26 5.26 10.69
CA TYR A 9 -6.72 5.94 9.52
C TYR A 9 -5.24 5.58 9.27
N VAL A 10 -4.40 5.55 10.31
CA VAL A 10 -3.00 5.14 10.19
C VAL A 10 -2.89 3.69 9.70
N HIS A 11 -3.65 2.77 10.30
CA HIS A 11 -3.67 1.36 9.89
C HIS A 11 -4.15 1.16 8.46
N LEU A 12 -5.18 1.90 8.04
CA LEU A 12 -5.69 1.84 6.66
C LEU A 12 -4.63 2.29 5.64
N VAL A 13 -3.84 3.30 5.97
CA VAL A 13 -2.74 3.75 5.11
C VAL A 13 -1.60 2.73 5.04
N GLU A 14 -1.30 2.06 6.14
CA GLU A 14 -0.30 0.98 6.17
C GLU A 14 -0.77 -0.23 5.36
N GLU A 15 -2.03 -0.63 5.52
CA GLU A 15 -2.66 -1.69 4.74
C GLU A 15 -2.59 -1.42 3.23
N GLN A 16 -2.81 -0.19 2.79
CA GLN A 16 -2.63 0.20 1.39
C GLN A 16 -1.20 -0.02 0.89
N LYS A 17 -0.21 0.34 1.69
CA LYS A 17 1.20 0.13 1.31
C LYS A 17 1.55 -1.36 1.19
N GLU A 18 1.01 -2.18 2.08
CA GLU A 18 1.19 -3.63 2.03
C GLU A 18 0.53 -4.24 0.80
N LEU A 19 -0.71 -3.84 0.49
CA LEU A 19 -1.41 -4.25 -0.72
C LEU A 19 -0.66 -3.86 -1.98
N GLN A 20 -0.09 -2.66 -2.04
CA GLN A 20 0.74 -2.24 -3.17
C GLN A 20 1.98 -3.12 -3.36
N LYS A 21 2.63 -3.52 -2.26
CA LYS A 21 3.77 -4.45 -2.30
C LYS A 21 3.33 -5.84 -2.79
N GLN A 22 2.19 -6.33 -2.34
CA GLN A 22 1.63 -7.61 -2.77
C GLN A 22 1.28 -7.59 -4.26
N ILE A 23 0.68 -6.52 -4.75
CA ILE A 23 0.36 -6.34 -6.18
C ILE A 23 1.63 -6.41 -7.02
N LYS A 24 2.67 -5.66 -6.64
CA LYS A 24 3.97 -5.70 -7.35
C LYS A 24 4.58 -7.10 -7.36
N LYS A 25 4.52 -7.81 -6.24
CA LYS A 25 5.01 -9.18 -6.14
C LYS A 25 4.24 -10.12 -7.06
N THR A 26 2.91 -10.02 -7.09
CA THR A 26 2.05 -10.84 -7.97
C THR A 26 2.30 -10.52 -9.44
N GLU A 27 2.48 -9.25 -9.80
CA GLU A 27 2.82 -8.83 -11.18
C GLU A 27 4.13 -9.44 -11.64
N LEU A 28 5.18 -9.41 -10.81
CA LEU A 28 6.47 -10.04 -11.11
C LEU A 28 6.35 -11.56 -11.27
N GLN A 29 5.58 -12.23 -10.41
CA GLN A 29 5.34 -13.68 -10.53
C GLN A 29 4.65 -14.02 -11.85
N ILE A 30 3.66 -13.25 -12.27
CA ILE A 30 2.98 -13.44 -13.56
C ILE A 30 3.97 -13.24 -14.73
N GLU A 31 4.80 -12.22 -14.63
CA GLU A 31 5.81 -11.94 -15.66
C GLU A 31 6.83 -13.08 -15.79
N GLU A 32 7.31 -13.61 -14.67
CA GLU A 32 8.23 -14.78 -14.65
C GLU A 32 7.56 -16.02 -15.25
N LEU A 33 6.33 -16.34 -14.86
CA LEU A 33 5.57 -17.46 -15.41
C LEU A 33 5.31 -17.30 -16.92
N CYS A 34 5.07 -16.10 -17.40
CA CYS A 34 4.93 -15.82 -18.83
C CYS A 34 6.25 -16.02 -19.59
N LYS A 35 7.39 -15.66 -19.00
CA LYS A 35 8.72 -15.89 -19.58
C LYS A 35 9.06 -17.38 -19.67
N GLU A 36 8.77 -18.15 -18.64
CA GLU A 36 8.97 -19.61 -18.64
C GLU A 36 8.13 -20.30 -19.72
N ASN A 37 6.86 -19.91 -19.90
CA ASN A 37 6.00 -20.46 -20.96
C ASN A 37 6.48 -20.10 -22.39
N VAL A 38 7.16 -19.00 -22.58
CA VAL A 38 7.76 -18.61 -23.87
C VAL A 38 9.03 -19.42 -24.17
N ALA A 39 9.76 -19.83 -23.13
CA ALA A 39 10.96 -20.67 -23.27
C ALA A 39 10.65 -22.13 -23.70
N ASP A 40 9.44 -22.61 -23.47
CA ASP A 40 8.94 -23.92 -23.91
C ASP A 40 8.46 -23.93 -25.38
N SER A 41 9.03 -23.12 -26.24
CA SER A 41 8.81 -23.21 -27.68
C SER A 41 9.46 -24.49 -28.22
N VAL A 42 8.66 -25.54 -28.35
CA VAL A 42 9.07 -26.82 -28.85
C VAL A 42 9.44 -26.70 -30.34
N THR A 43 10.67 -27.03 -30.66
CA THR A 43 11.11 -27.19 -32.05
C THR A 43 10.48 -28.46 -32.62
N LEU A 44 9.40 -28.32 -33.42
CA LEU A 44 8.80 -29.41 -34.14
C LEU A 44 9.71 -29.80 -35.31
N GLY A 45 10.44 -30.92 -35.20
CA GLY A 45 11.23 -31.46 -36.29
C GLY A 45 11.84 -32.82 -35.93
N LYS A 46 11.71 -33.81 -36.85
CA LYS A 46 12.47 -35.04 -36.75
C LYS A 46 13.98 -34.76 -36.99
N ARG A 47 14.87 -35.38 -36.17
CA ARG A 47 16.31 -35.36 -36.37
C ARG A 47 16.65 -35.61 -37.84
N GLY A 48 17.36 -34.68 -38.50
CA GLY A 48 17.89 -34.82 -39.83
C GLY A 48 17.08 -34.25 -41.01
N LYS A 49 15.91 -33.65 -40.79
CA LYS A 49 15.16 -32.91 -41.82
C LYS A 49 15.01 -31.44 -41.44
N LYS A 50 14.95 -30.54 -42.48
CA LYS A 50 14.72 -29.12 -42.28
C LYS A 50 13.56 -28.86 -41.31
N PRO A 51 13.72 -27.98 -40.30
CA PRO A 51 12.64 -27.70 -39.36
C PRO A 51 11.45 -27.12 -40.11
N LEU A 52 10.28 -27.72 -39.94
CA LEU A 52 9.01 -27.32 -40.54
C LEU A 52 8.39 -26.04 -39.96
N GLY A 53 9.24 -25.10 -39.55
CA GLY A 53 8.84 -23.82 -39.00
C GLY A 53 8.67 -23.84 -37.50
N ARG A 54 8.92 -22.70 -36.86
CA ARG A 54 8.56 -22.43 -35.46
C ARG A 54 7.07 -22.21 -35.39
N ARG A 55 6.33 -23.21 -34.95
CA ARG A 55 4.94 -23.01 -34.56
C ARG A 55 4.96 -22.44 -33.15
N ILE A 56 4.64 -21.18 -33.04
CA ILE A 56 4.29 -20.59 -31.75
C ILE A 56 2.96 -21.26 -31.36
N ILE A 57 3.03 -22.29 -30.53
CA ILE A 57 1.86 -22.80 -29.87
C ILE A 57 1.46 -21.70 -28.88
N ARG A 58 0.55 -20.84 -29.28
CA ARG A 58 -0.22 -20.04 -28.33
C ARG A 58 -1.06 -21.00 -27.53
N GLY A 59 -0.40 -21.68 -26.58
CA GLY A 59 -1.09 -22.48 -25.59
C GLY A 59 -2.08 -21.61 -24.85
N THR A 60 -3.26 -22.13 -24.59
CA THR A 60 -4.16 -21.61 -23.56
C THR A 60 -3.31 -21.22 -22.36
N PRO A 61 -3.48 -20.00 -21.83
CA PRO A 61 -2.70 -19.56 -20.67
C PRO A 61 -2.80 -20.65 -19.60
N SER A 62 -1.64 -21.05 -19.06
CA SER A 62 -1.59 -22.04 -17.99
C SER A 62 -2.66 -21.74 -16.95
N PRO A 63 -3.38 -22.73 -16.43
CA PRO A 63 -4.38 -22.53 -15.36
C PRO A 63 -3.82 -21.73 -14.18
N LEU A 64 -2.52 -21.88 -13.92
CA LEU A 64 -1.80 -21.15 -12.89
C LEU A 64 -1.75 -19.64 -13.21
N ILE A 65 -1.42 -19.28 -14.45
CA ILE A 65 -1.38 -17.86 -14.88
C ILE A 65 -2.77 -17.23 -14.80
N SER A 66 -3.81 -17.96 -15.22
CA SER A 66 -5.19 -17.47 -15.13
C SER A 66 -5.62 -17.21 -13.69
N ARG A 67 -5.26 -18.12 -12.76
CA ARG A 67 -5.50 -17.94 -11.33
C ARG A 67 -4.75 -16.73 -10.76
N GLN A 68 -3.51 -16.56 -11.12
CA GLN A 68 -2.69 -15.42 -10.68
C GLN A 68 -3.24 -14.09 -11.21
N ARG A 69 -3.67 -14.03 -12.45
CA ARG A 69 -4.31 -12.83 -13.03
C ARG A 69 -5.62 -12.49 -12.33
N THR A 70 -6.44 -13.48 -12.00
CA THR A 70 -7.68 -13.27 -11.26
C THR A 70 -7.39 -12.75 -9.84
N ALA A 71 -6.40 -13.32 -9.16
CA ALA A 71 -5.95 -12.85 -7.85
C ALA A 71 -5.45 -11.40 -7.91
N LEU A 72 -4.67 -11.04 -8.95
CA LEU A 72 -4.18 -9.69 -9.17
C LEU A 72 -5.34 -8.68 -9.37
N GLN A 73 -6.35 -9.03 -10.17
CA GLN A 73 -7.52 -8.17 -10.36
C GLN A 73 -8.26 -7.92 -9.05
N LYS A 74 -8.45 -8.95 -8.22
CA LYS A 74 -9.06 -8.83 -6.90
C LYS A 74 -8.23 -7.95 -5.96
N GLN A 75 -6.91 -8.10 -5.96
CA GLN A 75 -6.02 -7.25 -5.16
C GLN A 75 -6.08 -5.78 -5.61
N LYS A 76 -6.10 -5.52 -6.90
CA LYS A 76 -6.24 -4.15 -7.44
C LYS A 76 -7.58 -3.53 -7.09
N ALA A 77 -8.68 -4.27 -7.20
CA ALA A 77 -10.00 -3.79 -6.79
C ALA A 77 -10.07 -3.46 -5.30
N LEU A 78 -9.51 -4.31 -4.45
CA LEU A 78 -9.42 -4.07 -3.00
C LEU A 78 -8.57 -2.83 -2.68
N LEU A 79 -7.45 -2.64 -3.39
CA LEU A 79 -6.62 -1.45 -3.22
C LEU A 79 -7.38 -0.16 -3.57
N GLU A 80 -8.15 -0.15 -4.65
CA GLU A 80 -8.96 1.03 -5.02
C GLU A 80 -10.06 1.33 -4.00
N GLU A 81 -10.72 0.30 -3.48
CA GLU A 81 -11.68 0.44 -2.38
C GLU A 81 -11.02 1.06 -1.12
N LYS A 82 -9.87 0.53 -0.71
CA LYS A 82 -9.12 1.04 0.43
C LYS A 82 -8.60 2.47 0.23
N LYS A 83 -8.22 2.83 -0.99
CA LYS A 83 -7.84 4.21 -1.32
C LYS A 83 -9.01 5.18 -1.17
N THR A 84 -10.19 4.80 -1.64
CA THR A 84 -11.40 5.63 -1.51
C THR A 84 -11.75 5.85 -0.05
N GLU A 85 -11.76 4.78 0.74
CA GLU A 85 -12.01 4.82 2.18
C GLU A 85 -10.98 5.73 2.90
N ALA A 86 -9.70 5.62 2.55
CA ALA A 86 -8.67 6.46 3.14
C ALA A 86 -8.79 7.94 2.77
N ILE A 87 -9.25 8.26 1.56
CA ILE A 87 -9.51 9.65 1.14
C ILE A 87 -10.63 10.25 1.97
N GLU A 88 -11.71 9.53 2.17
CA GLU A 88 -12.84 9.96 2.99
C GLU A 88 -12.41 10.20 4.44
N MET A 89 -11.72 9.23 5.04
CA MET A 89 -11.17 9.38 6.40
C MET A 89 -10.16 10.53 6.51
N ALA A 90 -9.33 10.76 5.49
CA ALA A 90 -8.36 11.85 5.48
C ALA A 90 -9.04 13.23 5.55
N VAL A 91 -10.19 13.38 4.89
CA VAL A 91 -10.99 14.62 4.95
C VAL A 91 -11.50 14.86 6.38
N GLU A 92 -12.04 13.83 7.01
CA GLU A 92 -12.53 13.92 8.39
C GLU A 92 -11.39 14.20 9.39
N VAL A 93 -10.27 13.50 9.26
CA VAL A 93 -9.09 13.72 10.10
C VAL A 93 -8.55 15.15 9.93
N ARG A 94 -8.50 15.67 8.71
CA ARG A 94 -8.05 17.03 8.44
C ARG A 94 -8.97 18.07 9.07
N LYS A 95 -10.28 17.88 8.97
CA LYS A 95 -11.26 18.74 9.60
C LYS A 95 -11.07 18.77 11.12
N TYR A 96 -10.98 17.60 11.73
CA TYR A 96 -10.73 17.46 13.17
C TYR A 96 -9.44 18.17 13.62
N ILE A 97 -8.33 17.99 12.89
CA ILE A 97 -7.04 18.62 13.22
C ILE A 97 -7.16 20.15 13.14
N ASN A 98 -7.88 20.68 12.17
CA ASN A 98 -8.07 22.13 12.03
C ASN A 98 -8.92 22.75 13.16
N GLU A 99 -9.77 21.96 13.80
CA GLU A 99 -10.58 22.36 14.95
C GLU A 99 -9.79 22.38 16.28
N ILE A 100 -8.57 21.84 16.31
CA ILE A 100 -7.72 21.86 17.50
C ILE A 100 -7.27 23.31 17.79
N GLU A 101 -7.64 23.84 18.94
CA GLU A 101 -7.29 25.21 19.34
C GLU A 101 -5.80 25.38 19.60
N ASP A 102 -5.17 24.40 20.27
CA ASP A 102 -3.74 24.42 20.56
C ASP A 102 -2.90 24.21 19.29
N SER A 103 -2.22 25.28 18.88
CA SER A 103 -1.37 25.28 17.69
C SER A 103 -0.23 24.25 17.74
N ARG A 104 0.33 24.00 18.93
CA ARG A 104 1.37 22.98 19.13
C ARG A 104 0.84 21.59 18.88
N ILE A 105 -0.29 21.26 19.49
CA ILE A 105 -0.96 19.95 19.32
C ILE A 105 -1.40 19.78 17.89
N ARG A 106 -1.99 20.81 17.27
CA ARG A 106 -2.40 20.79 15.86
C ARG A 106 -1.25 20.42 14.94
N ARG A 107 -0.06 21.03 15.10
CA ARG A 107 1.13 20.72 14.31
C ARG A 107 1.62 19.27 14.53
N ILE A 108 1.62 18.78 15.77
CA ILE A 108 2.00 17.40 16.08
C ILE A 108 1.07 16.43 15.36
N PHE A 109 -0.25 16.68 15.43
CA PHE A 109 -1.27 15.84 14.77
C PHE A 109 -1.14 15.89 13.24
N GLN A 110 -0.91 17.07 12.67
CA GLN A 110 -0.69 17.22 11.24
C GLN A 110 0.50 16.39 10.77
N TYR A 111 1.65 16.52 11.41
CA TYR A 111 2.84 15.78 11.05
C TYR A 111 2.68 14.26 11.24
N ARG A 112 2.05 13.84 12.32
CA ARG A 112 1.87 12.42 12.61
C ARG A 112 0.86 11.74 11.72
N TYR A 113 -0.33 12.32 11.57
CA TYR A 113 -1.47 11.67 10.93
C TYR A 113 -1.63 12.04 9.45
N LEU A 114 -1.46 13.27 9.05
CA LEU A 114 -1.57 13.69 7.66
C LEU A 114 -0.27 13.48 6.87
N ASP A 115 0.86 13.92 7.41
CA ASP A 115 2.16 13.77 6.77
C ASP A 115 2.78 12.37 7.01
N LYS A 116 2.16 11.55 7.88
CA LYS A 116 2.53 10.16 8.17
C LYS A 116 3.97 9.99 8.66
N LEU A 117 4.47 10.96 9.39
CA LEU A 117 5.82 10.95 9.94
C LEU A 117 5.91 10.06 11.18
N THR A 118 7.08 9.46 11.40
CA THR A 118 7.38 8.78 12.66
C THR A 118 7.50 9.80 13.79
N TRP A 119 7.29 9.38 15.04
CA TRP A 119 7.41 10.27 16.20
C TRP A 119 8.76 10.99 16.26
N ARG A 120 9.82 10.30 15.87
CA ARG A 120 11.17 10.87 15.76
C ARG A 120 11.23 12.00 14.73
N GLN A 121 10.63 11.80 13.56
CA GLN A 121 10.57 12.83 12.51
C GLN A 121 9.69 14.01 12.93
N VAL A 122 8.58 13.73 13.63
CA VAL A 122 7.73 14.79 14.20
C VAL A 122 8.53 15.65 15.17
N ALA A 123 9.28 15.05 16.09
CA ALA A 123 10.14 15.78 17.03
C ALA A 123 11.17 16.66 16.33
N ILE A 124 11.82 16.15 15.28
CA ILE A 124 12.79 16.92 14.48
C ILE A 124 12.10 18.14 13.82
N ARG A 125 10.92 17.97 13.24
CA ARG A 125 10.16 19.05 12.62
C ARG A 125 9.60 20.08 13.60
N MET A 126 9.30 19.65 14.82
CA MET A 126 8.84 20.56 15.89
C MET A 126 9.96 21.46 16.42
N GLY A 127 11.22 21.02 16.32
CA GLY A 127 12.39 21.81 16.67
C GLY A 127 13.16 21.30 17.89
N LYS A 128 14.24 21.97 18.24
CA LYS A 128 15.27 21.53 19.20
C LYS A 128 14.77 21.21 20.62
N HIS A 129 13.62 21.73 21.02
CA HIS A 129 13.07 21.53 22.37
C HIS A 129 12.07 20.38 22.47
N HIS A 130 11.90 19.63 21.38
CA HIS A 130 10.92 18.55 21.31
C HIS A 130 11.64 17.21 21.13
N THR A 131 11.27 16.25 21.98
CA THR A 131 11.71 14.86 21.89
C THR A 131 10.58 14.00 21.36
N GLU A 132 10.91 12.83 20.84
CA GLU A 132 9.93 11.83 20.38
C GLU A 132 8.88 11.54 21.47
N GLU A 133 9.35 11.28 22.68
CA GLU A 133 8.50 10.98 23.83
C GLU A 133 7.62 12.17 24.25
N SER A 134 8.17 13.39 24.22
CA SER A 134 7.44 14.62 24.54
C SER A 134 6.27 14.85 23.56
N CYS A 135 6.49 14.64 22.26
CA CYS A 135 5.45 14.79 21.25
C CYS A 135 4.36 13.72 21.37
N ARG A 136 4.78 12.47 21.60
CA ARG A 136 3.85 11.35 21.79
C ARG A 136 2.98 11.54 23.03
N ASN A 137 3.58 11.85 24.16
CA ASN A 137 2.86 12.10 25.41
C ASN A 137 1.91 13.29 25.32
N ALA A 138 2.29 14.35 24.59
CA ALA A 138 1.41 15.49 24.37
C ALA A 138 0.17 15.10 23.55
N ALA A 139 0.33 14.30 22.51
CA ALA A 139 -0.77 13.79 21.71
C ALA A 139 -1.70 12.86 22.53
N GLU A 140 -1.15 11.92 23.26
CA GLU A 140 -1.90 10.98 24.10
C GLU A 140 -2.70 11.72 25.20
N ARG A 141 -2.10 12.70 25.87
CA ARG A 141 -2.80 13.55 26.85
C ARG A 141 -3.96 14.32 26.25
N TYR A 142 -3.77 14.85 25.05
CA TYR A 142 -4.84 15.58 24.37
C TYR A 142 -6.02 14.66 24.03
N LEU A 143 -5.74 13.47 23.50
CA LEU A 143 -6.75 12.46 23.20
C LEU A 143 -7.41 11.93 24.47
N GLY A 144 -6.69 11.75 25.55
CA GLY A 144 -7.22 11.32 26.86
C GLY A 144 -8.11 12.35 27.55
N LYS A 145 -7.89 13.64 27.31
CA LYS A 145 -8.72 14.72 27.89
C LYS A 145 -10.09 14.89 27.21
N ARG A 146 -10.25 14.36 26.02
CA ARG A 146 -11.50 14.44 25.24
C ARG A 146 -12.39 13.19 25.35
N LYS A 147 -12.03 12.27 26.20
CA LYS A 147 -12.90 11.12 26.50
C LYS A 147 -14.08 11.51 27.33
#